data_4799ace4e73f511fe34b3e1d5fcb9170
#
_entry.id   4799ace4e73f511fe34b3e1d5fcb9170
#
_cell.length_a   1.000
_cell.length_b   1.000
_cell.length_c   1.000
_cell.angle_alpha   90.00
_cell.angle_beta   90.00
_cell.angle_gamma   90.00
#
_symmetry.space_group_name_H-M   'P 1'
#
loop_
_entity.id
_entity.type
_entity.pdbx_description
1 polymer ?
#
loop_
_entity_poly.entity_id
_entity_poly.type
_entity_poly.pdbx_seq_one_letter_code
_entity_poly.pdbx_strand_id
1 'polypeptide(L)'
;LSRYIGEAKRIAHHNMLPLIAKREALKVQHQAERQAFDRKLATRWNEEQRIRSSRLRKGIAGAWDFLTGKYFKTRKQNEMESKFARERDSHERHALIHAQHKDRQALQELIKENRRKEAERILGLYRDAAKFRRMRTSETERDRNGRESATNLVLA
;
A
#
# COMPACT_ATOMS: atom_id res chain seq x y z
N LEU A 1 12.01 -29.85 -18.63
CA LEU A 1 11.53 -29.41 -17.29
C LEU A 1 12.04 -28.02 -16.90
N SER A 2 13.33 -27.70 -17.06
CA SER A 2 13.89 -26.37 -16.76
C SER A 2 13.20 -25.25 -17.56
N ARG A 3 12.85 -25.51 -18.82
CA ARG A 3 12.12 -24.58 -19.69
C ARG A 3 10.73 -24.25 -19.14
N TYR A 4 9.99 -25.24 -18.66
CA TYR A 4 8.64 -25.05 -18.08
C TYR A 4 8.69 -24.24 -16.78
N ILE A 5 9.70 -24.47 -15.93
CA ILE A 5 9.90 -23.68 -14.72
C ILE A 5 10.27 -22.24 -15.07
N GLY A 6 11.11 -22.03 -16.09
CA GLY A 6 11.45 -20.71 -16.59
C GLY A 6 10.23 -19.95 -17.13
N GLU A 7 9.37 -20.65 -17.85
CA GLU A 7 8.10 -20.09 -18.36
C GLU A 7 7.15 -19.73 -17.22
N ALA A 8 6.96 -20.60 -16.24
CA ALA A 8 6.13 -20.33 -15.06
C ALA A 8 6.61 -19.09 -14.29
N LYS A 9 7.93 -18.90 -14.13
CA LYS A 9 8.49 -17.70 -13.51
C LYS A 9 8.22 -16.43 -14.31
N ARG A 10 8.28 -16.50 -15.65
CA ARG A 10 7.95 -15.37 -16.52
C ARG A 10 6.47 -14.99 -16.41
N ILE A 11 5.58 -15.98 -16.41
CA ILE A 11 4.14 -15.78 -16.22
C ILE A 11 3.87 -15.15 -14.85
N ALA A 12 4.48 -15.67 -13.78
CA ALA A 12 4.35 -15.11 -12.44
C ALA A 12 4.80 -13.65 -12.38
N HIS A 13 5.90 -13.31 -13.04
CA HIS A 13 6.36 -11.93 -13.13
C HIS A 13 5.35 -11.06 -13.90
N HIS A 14 4.87 -11.53 -15.05
CA HIS A 14 3.86 -10.81 -15.85
C HIS A 14 2.57 -10.55 -15.06
N ASN A 15 2.08 -11.54 -14.31
CA ASN A 15 0.90 -11.41 -13.45
C ASN A 15 1.08 -10.39 -12.31
N MET A 16 2.33 -10.08 -11.93
CA MET A 16 2.63 -9.06 -10.92
C MET A 16 2.65 -7.64 -11.48
N LEU A 17 2.90 -7.44 -12.77
CA LEU A 17 3.03 -6.10 -13.37
C LEU A 17 1.83 -5.19 -13.13
N PRO A 18 0.56 -5.64 -13.31
CA PRO A 18 -0.60 -4.78 -13.05
C PRO A 18 -0.74 -4.38 -11.58
N LEU A 19 -0.34 -5.24 -10.64
CA LEU A 19 -0.36 -4.91 -9.21
C LEU A 19 0.74 -3.90 -8.83
N ILE A 20 1.91 -3.99 -9.47
CA ILE A 20 2.99 -3.01 -9.32
C ILE A 20 2.54 -1.66 -9.89
N ALA A 21 1.96 -1.64 -11.09
CA ALA A 21 1.41 -0.43 -11.70
C ALA A 21 0.32 0.21 -10.82
N LYS A 22 -0.59 -0.60 -10.28
CA LYS A 22 -1.63 -0.13 -9.34
C LYS A 22 -1.03 0.46 -8.07
N ARG A 23 0.07 -0.10 -7.55
CA ARG A 23 0.77 0.45 -6.37
C ARG A 23 1.34 1.83 -6.65
N GLU A 24 1.99 2.02 -7.80
CA GLU A 24 2.56 3.32 -8.17
C GLU A 24 1.45 4.35 -8.46
N ALA A 25 0.37 3.96 -9.13
CA ALA A 25 -0.79 4.82 -9.36
C ALA A 25 -1.42 5.27 -8.03
N LEU A 26 -1.61 4.35 -7.08
CA LEU A 26 -2.15 4.65 -5.75
C LEU A 26 -1.24 5.62 -4.97
N LYS A 27 0.08 5.47 -5.10
CA LYS A 27 1.05 6.38 -4.48
C LYS A 27 0.91 7.81 -5.02
N VAL A 28 0.81 7.95 -6.34
CA VAL A 28 0.61 9.25 -7.00
C VAL A 28 -0.72 9.87 -6.59
N GLN A 29 -1.80 9.07 -6.59
CA GLN A 29 -3.12 9.50 -6.15
C GLN A 29 -3.09 10.01 -4.70
N HIS A 30 -2.56 9.25 -3.76
CA HIS A 30 -2.46 9.65 -2.35
C HIS A 30 -1.62 10.91 -2.15
N GLN A 31 -0.58 11.10 -2.98
CA GLN A 31 0.21 12.33 -2.94
C GLN A 31 -0.61 13.53 -3.42
N ALA A 32 -1.35 13.39 -4.51
CA ALA A 32 -2.24 14.44 -5.03
C ALA A 32 -3.35 14.79 -4.02
N GLU A 33 -3.97 13.79 -3.40
CA GLU A 33 -5.00 13.99 -2.35
C GLU A 33 -4.45 14.79 -1.17
N ARG A 34 -3.24 14.45 -0.68
CA ARG A 34 -2.59 15.19 0.41
C ARG A 34 -2.30 16.64 0.02
N GLN A 35 -1.79 16.86 -1.19
CA GLN A 35 -1.54 18.22 -1.67
C GLN A 35 -2.83 19.03 -1.81
N ALA A 36 -3.90 18.42 -2.33
CA ALA A 36 -5.21 19.06 -2.42
C ALA A 36 -5.78 19.39 -1.03
N PHE A 37 -5.64 18.47 -0.09
CA PHE A 37 -6.05 18.65 1.29
C PHE A 37 -5.27 19.80 1.96
N ASP A 38 -3.95 19.84 1.82
CA ASP A 38 -3.11 20.90 2.40
C ASP A 38 -3.46 22.27 1.81
N ARG A 39 -3.75 22.37 0.50
CA ARG A 39 -4.25 23.61 -0.13
C ARG A 39 -5.59 24.02 0.44
N LYS A 40 -6.53 23.08 0.61
CA LYS A 40 -7.84 23.34 1.23
C LYS A 40 -7.68 23.87 2.65
N LEU A 41 -6.80 23.26 3.45
CA LEU A 41 -6.52 23.73 4.81
C LEU A 41 -5.93 25.14 4.83
N ALA A 42 -4.95 25.42 3.97
CA ALA A 42 -4.32 26.73 3.87
C ALA A 42 -5.33 27.83 3.49
N THR A 43 -6.18 27.56 2.49
CA THR A 43 -7.23 28.51 2.07
C THR A 43 -8.21 28.78 3.21
N ARG A 44 -8.72 27.73 3.86
CA ARG A 44 -9.64 27.82 4.99
C ARG A 44 -9.02 28.57 6.17
N TRP A 45 -7.77 28.25 6.49
CA TRP A 45 -7.05 28.91 7.57
C TRP A 45 -6.87 30.42 7.32
N ASN A 46 -6.49 30.80 6.10
CA ASN A 46 -6.33 32.20 5.71
C ASN A 46 -7.65 32.98 5.82
N GLU A 47 -8.75 32.37 5.39
CA GLU A 47 -10.07 33.00 5.46
C GLU A 47 -10.56 33.14 6.90
N GLU A 48 -10.45 32.09 7.72
CA GLU A 48 -10.79 32.12 9.14
C GLU A 48 -9.93 33.14 9.90
N GLN A 49 -8.64 33.23 9.56
CA GLN A 49 -7.74 34.22 10.16
C GLN A 49 -8.13 35.64 9.76
N ARG A 50 -8.52 35.87 8.51
CA ARG A 50 -9.04 37.17 8.04
C ARG A 50 -10.31 37.56 8.79
N ILE A 51 -11.25 36.65 8.97
CA ILE A 51 -12.48 36.85 9.69
C ILE A 51 -12.19 37.18 11.17
N ARG A 52 -11.33 36.39 11.83
CA ARG A 52 -10.95 36.61 13.22
C ARG A 52 -10.24 37.96 13.44
N SER A 53 -9.35 38.36 12.53
CA SER A 53 -8.64 39.62 12.59
C SER A 53 -9.57 40.81 12.34
N SER A 54 -10.55 40.71 11.46
CA SER A 54 -11.52 41.78 11.17
C SER A 54 -12.42 42.15 12.37
N ARG A 55 -12.64 41.18 13.27
CA ARG A 55 -13.43 41.42 14.51
C ARG A 55 -12.71 42.29 15.52
N LEU A 56 -11.38 42.36 15.44
CA LEU A 56 -10.57 43.19 16.33
C LEU A 56 -10.39 44.56 15.69
N ARG A 57 -11.20 45.54 16.15
CA ARG A 57 -11.15 46.92 15.65
C ARG A 57 -9.84 47.59 16.02
N LYS A 58 -9.34 48.45 15.14
CA LYS A 58 -8.13 49.24 15.33
C LYS A 58 -8.48 50.70 15.57
N GLY A 59 -7.49 51.47 16.07
CA GLY A 59 -7.66 52.90 16.31
C GLY A 59 -8.57 53.23 17.51
N ILE A 60 -9.26 54.37 17.48
CA ILE A 60 -10.10 54.87 18.57
C ILE A 60 -11.21 53.87 18.95
N ALA A 61 -11.82 53.21 17.93
CA ALA A 61 -12.83 52.19 18.18
C ALA A 61 -12.27 50.97 18.92
N GLY A 62 -11.01 50.60 18.64
CA GLY A 62 -10.31 49.50 19.35
C GLY A 62 -10.00 49.87 20.81
N ALA A 63 -9.61 51.13 21.07
CA ALA A 63 -9.40 51.64 22.43
C ALA A 63 -10.70 51.61 23.26
N TRP A 64 -11.85 51.94 22.63
CA TRP A 64 -13.17 51.86 23.27
C TRP A 64 -13.57 50.42 23.58
N ASP A 65 -13.31 49.47 22.64
CA ASP A 65 -13.57 48.05 22.85
C ASP A 65 -12.70 47.48 23.99
N PHE A 66 -11.49 47.99 24.16
CA PHE A 66 -10.60 47.63 25.27
C PHE A 66 -11.16 48.11 26.62
N LEU A 67 -11.58 49.40 26.72
CA LEU A 67 -12.17 49.98 27.94
C LEU A 67 -13.49 49.30 28.33
N THR A 68 -14.29 48.89 27.36
CA THR A 68 -15.59 48.23 27.61
C THR A 68 -15.46 46.72 27.84
N GLY A 69 -14.25 46.13 27.80
CA GLY A 69 -14.02 44.70 27.95
C GLY A 69 -14.39 43.85 26.72
N LYS A 70 -14.96 44.48 25.68
CA LYS A 70 -15.37 43.80 24.44
C LYS A 70 -14.19 43.18 23.71
N TYR A 71 -13.04 43.83 23.73
CA TYR A 71 -11.79 43.31 23.18
C TYR A 71 -11.43 41.92 23.74
N PHE A 72 -11.45 41.77 25.07
CA PHE A 72 -11.10 40.52 25.73
C PHE A 72 -12.09 39.40 25.42
N LYS A 73 -13.39 39.74 25.34
CA LYS A 73 -14.43 38.80 24.95
C LYS A 73 -14.21 38.29 23.51
N THR A 74 -13.96 39.21 22.57
CA THR A 74 -13.70 38.87 21.17
C THR A 74 -12.42 38.04 21.01
N ARG A 75 -11.36 38.41 21.77
CA ARG A 75 -10.09 37.67 21.78
C ARG A 75 -10.29 36.21 22.26
N LYS A 76 -11.00 36.04 23.39
CA LYS A 76 -11.32 34.72 23.93
C LYS A 76 -12.14 33.88 22.94
N GLN A 77 -13.11 34.48 22.28
CA GLN A 77 -13.89 33.83 21.23
C GLN A 77 -13.00 33.39 20.08
N ASN A 78 -12.12 34.28 19.57
CA ASN A 78 -11.19 33.93 18.49
C ASN A 78 -10.22 32.80 18.88
N GLU A 79 -9.76 32.75 20.14
CA GLU A 79 -8.93 31.66 20.65
C GLU A 79 -9.69 30.33 20.69
N MET A 80 -10.94 30.32 21.13
CA MET A 80 -11.80 29.13 21.15
C MET A 80 -12.06 28.62 19.73
N GLU A 81 -12.45 29.52 18.82
CA GLU A 81 -12.66 29.18 17.42
C GLU A 81 -11.37 28.61 16.76
N SER A 82 -10.20 29.17 17.10
CA SER A 82 -8.91 28.69 16.62
C SER A 82 -8.58 27.27 17.14
N LYS A 83 -8.93 26.97 18.39
CA LYS A 83 -8.77 25.61 18.96
C LYS A 83 -9.66 24.61 18.23
N PHE A 84 -10.96 24.92 18.11
CA PHE A 84 -11.90 24.06 17.36
C PHE A 84 -11.52 23.84 15.90
N ALA A 85 -11.02 24.91 15.24
CA ALA A 85 -10.51 24.78 13.87
C ALA A 85 -9.34 23.80 13.78
N ARG A 86 -8.38 23.88 14.71
CA ARG A 86 -7.23 22.95 14.75
C ARG A 86 -7.65 21.51 15.02
N GLU A 87 -8.58 21.30 15.95
CA GLU A 87 -9.11 19.96 16.24
C GLU A 87 -9.83 19.37 15.02
N ARG A 88 -10.71 20.15 14.38
CA ARG A 88 -11.38 19.76 13.14
C ARG A 88 -10.35 19.38 12.06
N ASP A 89 -9.36 20.24 11.83
CA ASP A 89 -8.34 20.03 10.80
C ASP A 89 -7.47 18.79 11.09
N SER A 90 -7.18 18.55 12.38
CA SER A 90 -6.50 17.34 12.84
C SER A 90 -7.34 16.10 12.59
N HIS A 91 -8.63 16.12 12.91
CA HIS A 91 -9.55 15.00 12.64
C HIS A 91 -9.66 14.69 11.15
N GLU A 92 -9.84 15.72 10.30
CA GLU A 92 -9.90 15.54 8.85
C GLU A 92 -8.58 14.94 8.31
N ARG A 93 -7.43 15.41 8.81
CA ARG A 93 -6.11 14.87 8.45
C ARG A 93 -5.95 13.40 8.85
N HIS A 94 -6.33 13.05 10.07
CA HIS A 94 -6.29 11.67 10.54
C HIS A 94 -7.21 10.76 9.73
N ALA A 95 -8.41 11.21 9.38
CA ALA A 95 -9.33 10.46 8.55
C ALA A 95 -8.74 10.16 7.16
N LEU A 96 -8.11 11.16 6.52
CA LEU A 96 -7.43 10.98 5.23
C LEU A 96 -6.28 9.98 5.33
N ILE A 97 -5.42 10.12 6.35
CA ILE A 97 -4.29 9.20 6.56
C ILE A 97 -4.79 7.77 6.78
N HIS A 98 -5.84 7.60 7.58
CA HIS A 98 -6.43 6.30 7.86
C HIS A 98 -7.02 5.65 6.60
N ALA A 99 -7.74 6.41 5.78
CA ALA A 99 -8.28 5.92 4.51
C ALA A 99 -7.13 5.46 3.58
N GLN A 100 -6.09 6.29 3.39
CA GLN A 100 -4.93 5.97 2.58
C GLN A 100 -4.14 4.75 3.10
N HIS A 101 -4.10 4.57 4.42
CA HIS A 101 -3.48 3.39 5.03
C HIS A 101 -4.27 2.12 4.72
N LYS A 102 -5.60 2.17 4.83
CA LYS A 102 -6.51 1.07 4.50
C LYS A 102 -6.37 0.64 3.04
N ASP A 103 -6.32 1.59 2.10
CA ASP A 103 -6.13 1.31 0.68
C ASP A 103 -4.80 0.61 0.40
N ARG A 104 -3.72 1.10 1.03
CA ARG A 104 -2.40 0.46 0.91
C ARG A 104 -2.37 -0.94 1.50
N GLN A 105 -3.02 -1.17 2.65
CA GLN A 105 -3.11 -2.49 3.24
C GLN A 105 -3.87 -3.47 2.34
N ALA A 106 -5.03 -3.06 1.81
CA ALA A 106 -5.81 -3.88 0.90
C ALA A 106 -5.01 -4.30 -0.34
N LEU A 107 -4.30 -3.36 -0.96
CA LEU A 107 -3.43 -3.67 -2.10
C LEU A 107 -2.25 -4.57 -1.71
N GLN A 108 -1.67 -4.37 -0.53
CA GLN A 108 -0.57 -5.20 -0.05
C GLN A 108 -1.00 -6.65 0.19
N GLU A 109 -2.20 -6.87 0.71
CA GLU A 109 -2.75 -8.23 0.88
C GLU A 109 -2.99 -8.91 -0.48
N LEU A 110 -3.51 -8.18 -1.49
CA LEU A 110 -3.62 -8.71 -2.86
C LEU A 110 -2.26 -9.10 -3.45
N ILE A 111 -1.23 -8.29 -3.24
CA ILE A 111 0.14 -8.60 -3.69
C ILE A 111 0.69 -9.84 -2.99
N LYS A 112 0.51 -9.96 -1.68
CA LYS A 112 0.95 -11.13 -0.90
C LYS A 112 0.25 -12.40 -1.37
N GLU A 113 -1.07 -12.34 -1.54
CA GLU A 113 -1.86 -13.48 -2.00
C GLU A 113 -1.44 -13.94 -3.40
N ASN A 114 -1.25 -13.00 -4.33
CA ASN A 114 -0.76 -13.33 -5.66
C ASN A 114 0.62 -14.00 -5.60
N ARG A 115 1.56 -13.44 -4.84
CA ARG A 115 2.89 -14.04 -4.64
C ARG A 115 2.81 -15.44 -4.06
N ARG A 116 1.94 -15.67 -3.09
CA ARG A 116 1.75 -16.99 -2.48
C ARG A 116 1.24 -17.99 -3.51
N LYS A 117 0.20 -17.65 -4.27
CA LYS A 117 -0.36 -18.51 -5.33
C LYS A 117 0.70 -18.89 -6.38
N GLU A 118 1.48 -17.91 -6.83
CA GLU A 118 2.53 -18.16 -7.82
C GLU A 118 3.70 -18.99 -7.24
N ALA A 119 4.06 -18.77 -5.99
CA ALA A 119 5.07 -19.57 -5.31
C ALA A 119 4.61 -21.05 -5.15
N GLU A 120 3.37 -21.27 -4.74
CA GLU A 120 2.77 -22.61 -4.62
C GLU A 120 2.75 -23.34 -5.98
N ARG A 121 2.38 -22.63 -7.07
CA ARG A 121 2.41 -23.15 -8.42
C ARG A 121 3.83 -23.57 -8.84
N ILE A 122 4.82 -22.71 -8.61
CA ILE A 122 6.22 -23.01 -8.95
C ILE A 122 6.75 -24.18 -8.11
N LEU A 123 6.42 -24.23 -6.81
CA LEU A 123 6.80 -25.36 -5.95
C LEU A 123 6.16 -26.67 -6.41
N GLY A 124 4.92 -26.65 -6.88
CA GLY A 124 4.26 -27.81 -7.50
C GLY A 124 5.06 -28.34 -8.66
N LEU A 125 5.46 -27.48 -9.59
CA LEU A 125 6.29 -27.84 -10.74
C LEU A 125 7.65 -28.46 -10.34
N TYR A 126 8.28 -27.93 -9.29
CA TYR A 126 9.53 -28.52 -8.79
C TYR A 126 9.32 -29.92 -8.18
N ARG A 127 8.22 -30.12 -7.45
CA ARG A 127 7.87 -31.44 -6.90
C ARG A 127 7.59 -32.46 -8.00
N ASP A 128 6.86 -32.07 -9.02
CA ASP A 128 6.56 -32.94 -10.15
C ASP A 128 7.82 -33.26 -10.95
N ALA A 129 8.68 -32.29 -11.15
CA ALA A 129 10.00 -32.48 -11.76
C ALA A 129 10.87 -33.46 -10.97
N ALA A 130 10.84 -33.42 -9.65
CA ALA A 130 11.59 -34.35 -8.80
C ALA A 130 11.02 -35.75 -8.86
N LYS A 131 9.70 -35.92 -8.85
CA LYS A 131 9.03 -37.22 -9.04
C LYS A 131 9.41 -37.85 -10.38
N PHE A 132 9.35 -37.07 -11.46
CA PHE A 132 9.68 -37.54 -12.80
C PHE A 132 11.14 -38.01 -12.92
N ARG A 133 12.08 -37.29 -12.29
CA ARG A 133 13.47 -37.74 -12.23
C ARG A 133 13.63 -39.08 -11.53
N ARG A 134 12.96 -39.27 -10.37
CA ARG A 134 13.00 -40.52 -9.62
C ARG A 134 12.45 -41.70 -10.42
N MET A 135 11.32 -41.54 -11.12
CA MET A 135 10.74 -42.58 -11.96
C MET A 135 11.72 -42.97 -13.07
N ARG A 136 12.34 -41.99 -13.74
CA ARG A 136 13.29 -42.25 -14.82
C ARG A 136 14.55 -42.99 -14.34
N THR A 137 15.05 -42.67 -13.14
CA THR A 137 16.21 -43.41 -12.59
C THR A 137 15.84 -44.82 -12.21
N SER A 138 14.66 -45.07 -11.64
CA SER A 138 14.22 -46.43 -11.32
C SER A 138 13.95 -47.29 -12.56
N GLU A 139 13.49 -46.72 -13.67
CA GLU A 139 13.34 -47.41 -14.95
C GLU A 139 14.69 -47.82 -15.54
N THR A 140 15.65 -46.89 -15.55
CA THR A 140 17.01 -47.19 -16.05
C THR A 140 17.74 -48.23 -15.21
N GLU A 141 17.52 -48.26 -13.91
CA GLU A 141 18.07 -49.31 -13.03
C GLU A 141 17.42 -50.66 -13.27
N ARG A 142 16.10 -50.75 -13.50
CA ARG A 142 15.40 -51.99 -13.85
C ARG A 142 15.88 -52.55 -15.18
N ASP A 143 16.03 -51.72 -16.20
CA ASP A 143 16.53 -52.11 -17.51
C ASP A 143 17.98 -52.60 -17.43
N ARG A 144 18.82 -52.01 -16.59
CA ARG A 144 20.20 -52.45 -16.37
C ARG A 144 20.24 -53.83 -15.70
N ASN A 145 19.49 -54.00 -14.62
CA ASN A 145 19.42 -55.29 -13.90
C ASN A 145 18.82 -56.40 -14.75
N GLY A 146 17.82 -56.08 -15.59
CA GLY A 146 17.26 -57.04 -16.56
C GLY A 146 18.27 -57.51 -17.61
N ARG A 147 19.12 -56.59 -18.12
CA ARG A 147 20.17 -56.94 -19.07
C ARG A 147 21.28 -57.77 -18.44
N GLU A 148 21.71 -57.45 -17.22
CA GLU A 148 22.72 -58.23 -16.48
C GLU A 148 22.23 -59.65 -16.17
N SER A 149 20.94 -59.80 -15.79
CA SER A 149 20.33 -61.11 -15.57
C SER A 149 20.26 -61.96 -16.85
N ALA A 150 19.91 -61.33 -17.98
CA ALA A 150 19.84 -62.02 -19.27
C ALA A 150 21.24 -62.47 -19.78
N THR A 151 22.28 -61.66 -19.52
CA THR A 151 23.66 -62.00 -19.91
C THR A 151 24.21 -63.15 -19.09
N ASN A 152 23.89 -63.24 -17.83
CA ASN A 152 24.30 -64.34 -16.94
C ASN A 152 23.59 -65.66 -17.28
N LEU A 153 22.38 -65.60 -17.85
CA LEU A 153 21.67 -66.83 -18.27
C LEU A 153 22.20 -67.45 -19.59
N VAL A 154 22.86 -66.61 -20.41
CA VAL A 154 23.47 -67.10 -21.71
C VAL A 154 24.87 -67.68 -21.51
N LEU A 155 25.52 -67.38 -20.36
CA LEU A 155 26.86 -67.86 -20.06
C LEU A 155 26.93 -69.08 -19.12
N ALA A 156 25.76 -69.60 -18.70
CA ALA A 156 25.59 -70.84 -17.93
C ALA A 156 25.10 -72.01 -18.81
#